data_0596aa4742a8b944b9773815da43587b
#
_entry.id   0596aa4742a8b944b9773815da43587b
#
_cell.length_a   1.000
_cell.length_b   1.000
_cell.length_c   1.000
_cell.angle_alpha   90.00
_cell.angle_beta   90.00
_cell.angle_gamma   90.00
#
_symmetry.space_group_name_H-M   'P 1'
#
loop_
_entity.id
_entity.type
_entity.pdbx_description
1 polymer ?
#
loop_
_entity_poly.entity_id
_entity_poly.type
_entity_poly.pdbx_seq_one_letter_code
_entity_poly.pdbx_strand_id
1 'polypeptide(L)'
;MTAIKKSLPRRRFDAVIIGAGGSGMRASLQLAEAGLNVAVLTKVFPTRSHTVAAQGGIGASLGNMSEDNWHYHFYDTIKGSDWLGDQDVIEFMCREAPKVVYELEHFGMPFDRNPDGTIYQRPFGGHTANYGEKPVQRACAAADRTGHAMLHTLYQRNVRAKTNFFVEWLALDLIRDDDGDVVGVTALEMETGQVYILEAKVVMLATGGAGR
;
A
#
# COMPACT_ATOMS: atom_id res chain seq x y z
N MET A 1 36.41 30.20 -15.59
CA MET A 1 35.28 29.41 -16.13
C MET A 1 34.11 29.58 -15.18
N THR A 2 33.10 30.36 -15.54
CA THR A 2 31.91 30.59 -14.74
C THR A 2 31.01 29.35 -14.89
N ALA A 3 30.88 28.57 -13.82
CA ALA A 3 29.98 27.43 -13.85
C ALA A 3 28.54 27.92 -14.08
N ILE A 4 27.97 27.58 -15.24
CA ILE A 4 26.58 27.85 -15.52
C ILE A 4 25.77 27.04 -14.46
N LYS A 5 25.17 27.76 -13.50
CA LYS A 5 24.24 27.17 -12.54
C LYS A 5 23.02 26.68 -13.34
N LYS A 6 23.05 25.42 -13.80
CA LYS A 6 21.93 24.79 -14.45
C LYS A 6 20.86 24.55 -13.37
N SER A 7 19.74 25.26 -13.45
CA SER A 7 18.61 25.01 -12.53
C SER A 7 18.10 23.62 -12.75
N LEU A 8 17.78 22.87 -11.66
CA LEU A 8 17.18 21.56 -11.76
C LEU A 8 15.79 21.67 -12.42
N PRO A 9 15.44 20.74 -13.31
CA PRO A 9 14.11 20.72 -13.91
C PRO A 9 13.05 20.47 -12.82
N ARG A 10 11.90 21.12 -12.98
CA ARG A 10 10.80 21.08 -12.00
C ARG A 10 9.53 20.55 -12.62
N ARG A 11 8.78 19.77 -11.85
CA ARG A 11 7.41 19.32 -12.16
C ARG A 11 6.53 19.56 -10.94
N ARG A 12 5.25 19.83 -11.17
CA ARG A 12 4.29 20.16 -10.10
C ARG A 12 3.13 19.18 -10.08
N PHE A 13 2.78 18.75 -8.88
CA PHE A 13 1.69 17.81 -8.60
C PHE A 13 0.84 18.28 -7.40
N ASP A 14 -0.35 17.74 -7.24
CA ASP A 14 -1.12 17.92 -6.01
C ASP A 14 -0.55 17.05 -4.90
N ALA A 15 -0.17 15.82 -5.24
CA ALA A 15 0.48 14.90 -4.31
C ALA A 15 1.64 14.13 -4.97
N VAL A 16 2.71 13.91 -4.22
CA VAL A 16 3.80 13.01 -4.56
C VAL A 16 3.82 11.85 -3.56
N ILE A 17 3.77 10.63 -4.07
CA ILE A 17 3.83 9.40 -3.27
C ILE A 17 5.15 8.69 -3.54
N ILE A 18 5.90 8.38 -2.49
CA ILE A 18 7.20 7.71 -2.56
C ILE A 18 7.01 6.24 -2.23
N GLY A 19 7.04 5.39 -3.26
CA GLY A 19 6.83 3.95 -3.17
C GLY A 19 5.53 3.49 -3.84
N ALA A 20 5.64 2.49 -4.72
CA ALA A 20 4.53 1.89 -5.46
C ALA A 20 4.17 0.49 -4.96
N GLY A 21 4.29 0.23 -3.67
CA GLY A 21 3.74 -0.95 -3.01
C GLY A 21 2.22 -0.88 -2.86
N GLY A 22 1.63 -1.85 -2.18
CA GLY A 22 0.18 -1.89 -1.95
C GLY A 22 -0.37 -0.59 -1.35
N SER A 23 0.30 -0.06 -0.34
CA SER A 23 -0.05 1.21 0.33
C SER A 23 -0.01 2.40 -0.63
N GLY A 24 1.12 2.60 -1.33
CA GLY A 24 1.27 3.73 -2.24
C GLY A 24 0.32 3.67 -3.44
N MET A 25 0.11 2.49 -4.03
CA MET A 25 -0.84 2.32 -5.12
C MET A 25 -2.31 2.48 -4.70
N ARG A 26 -2.67 2.09 -3.45
CA ARG A 26 -4.03 2.33 -2.97
C ARG A 26 -4.28 3.81 -2.71
N ALA A 27 -3.31 4.52 -2.11
CA ALA A 27 -3.40 5.95 -1.88
C ALA A 27 -3.45 6.75 -3.20
N SER A 28 -2.56 6.42 -4.16
CA SER A 28 -2.53 7.09 -5.46
C SER A 28 -3.83 6.91 -6.24
N LEU A 29 -4.42 5.71 -6.19
CA LEU A 29 -5.70 5.44 -6.83
C LEU A 29 -6.80 6.34 -6.27
N GLN A 30 -6.92 6.42 -4.95
CA GLN A 30 -7.94 7.25 -4.31
C GLN A 30 -7.80 8.73 -4.67
N LEU A 31 -6.58 9.25 -4.67
CA LEU A 31 -6.32 10.64 -5.03
C LEU A 31 -6.58 10.91 -6.52
N ALA A 32 -6.17 9.99 -7.39
CA ALA A 32 -6.40 10.11 -8.84
C ALA A 32 -7.89 10.03 -9.19
N GLU A 33 -8.66 9.13 -8.56
CA GLU A 33 -10.11 9.04 -8.74
C GLU A 33 -10.85 10.28 -8.18
N ALA A 34 -10.25 11.00 -7.21
CA ALA A 34 -10.74 12.31 -6.76
C ALA A 34 -10.35 13.46 -7.70
N GLY A 35 -9.72 13.19 -8.83
CA GLY A 35 -9.35 14.19 -9.84
C GLY A 35 -8.06 14.96 -9.55
N LEU A 36 -7.25 14.52 -8.58
CA LEU A 36 -5.98 15.15 -8.24
C LEU A 36 -4.86 14.70 -9.19
N ASN A 37 -3.93 15.61 -9.48
CA ASN A 37 -2.72 15.30 -10.24
C ASN A 37 -1.67 14.66 -9.32
N VAL A 38 -1.50 13.35 -9.42
CA VAL A 38 -0.66 12.54 -8.53
C VAL A 38 0.56 12.00 -9.25
N ALA A 39 1.71 12.08 -8.60
CA ALA A 39 2.93 11.39 -9.01
C ALA A 39 3.29 10.28 -8.02
N VAL A 40 3.66 9.11 -8.54
CA VAL A 40 4.18 7.99 -7.74
C VAL A 40 5.62 7.71 -8.18
N LEU A 41 6.58 7.89 -7.26
CA LEU A 41 7.98 7.56 -7.46
C LEU A 41 8.24 6.13 -7.01
N THR A 42 8.95 5.36 -7.82
CA THR A 42 9.31 3.99 -7.46
C THR A 42 10.66 3.60 -8.03
N LYS A 43 11.50 2.99 -7.19
CA LYS A 43 12.83 2.49 -7.59
C LYS A 43 12.76 1.32 -8.55
N VAL A 44 11.68 0.56 -8.50
CA VAL A 44 11.44 -0.61 -9.34
C VAL A 44 10.08 -0.47 -10.02
N PHE A 45 9.82 -1.28 -11.03
CA PHE A 45 8.49 -1.31 -11.63
C PHE A 45 7.42 -1.61 -10.54
N PRO A 46 6.25 -0.96 -10.53
CA PRO A 46 5.27 -1.07 -9.44
C PRO A 46 4.92 -2.51 -9.05
N THR A 47 4.72 -3.40 -10.02
CA THR A 47 4.39 -4.82 -9.77
C THR A 47 5.59 -5.65 -9.26
N ARG A 48 6.74 -5.04 -9.09
CA ARG A 48 7.95 -5.63 -8.49
C ARG A 48 8.23 -5.16 -7.06
N SER A 49 7.35 -4.36 -6.47
CA SER A 49 7.48 -3.95 -5.07
C SER A 49 7.41 -5.16 -4.13
N HIS A 50 7.90 -5.01 -2.90
CA HIS A 50 7.96 -6.12 -1.93
C HIS A 50 6.60 -6.78 -1.66
N THR A 51 5.51 -6.06 -1.80
CA THR A 51 4.15 -6.60 -1.68
C THR A 51 3.89 -7.81 -2.60
N VAL A 52 4.59 -7.91 -3.76
CA VAL A 52 4.47 -9.06 -4.68
C VAL A 52 4.81 -10.40 -4.02
N ALA A 53 5.67 -10.39 -3.01
CA ALA A 53 6.11 -11.59 -2.31
C ALA A 53 5.10 -12.10 -1.26
N ALA A 54 4.03 -11.37 -0.98
CA ALA A 54 3.01 -11.79 -0.02
C ALA A 54 2.18 -12.96 -0.56
N GLN A 55 2.21 -14.09 0.13
CA GLN A 55 1.55 -15.33 -0.28
C GLN A 55 0.40 -15.72 0.64
N GLY A 56 0.46 -15.35 1.92
CA GLY A 56 -0.43 -15.81 2.98
C GLY A 56 -1.90 -15.45 2.78
N GLY A 57 -2.16 -14.25 2.34
CA GLY A 57 -3.50 -13.68 2.24
C GLY A 57 -3.63 -12.37 3.02
N ILE A 58 -4.80 -11.78 2.95
CA ILE A 58 -5.17 -10.56 3.69
C ILE A 58 -6.04 -10.99 4.87
N GLY A 59 -5.60 -10.70 6.09
CA GLY A 59 -6.37 -10.98 7.31
C GLY A 59 -7.60 -10.07 7.40
N ALA A 60 -8.80 -10.67 7.40
CA ALA A 60 -10.06 -9.94 7.61
C ALA A 60 -11.11 -10.86 8.21
N SER A 61 -11.80 -10.41 9.23
CA SER A 61 -12.85 -11.19 9.92
C SER A 61 -14.16 -11.15 9.15
N LEU A 62 -14.22 -11.84 7.99
CA LEU A 62 -15.43 -11.92 7.17
C LEU A 62 -16.48 -12.88 7.75
N GLY A 63 -16.03 -13.89 8.50
CA GLY A 63 -16.93 -14.90 9.05
C GLY A 63 -17.46 -15.92 8.04
N ASN A 64 -16.85 -16.04 6.84
CA ASN A 64 -17.34 -16.91 5.77
C ASN A 64 -17.09 -18.41 6.04
N MET A 65 -16.10 -18.75 6.85
CA MET A 65 -15.74 -20.14 7.17
C MET A 65 -16.26 -20.58 8.54
N SER A 66 -16.34 -19.66 9.48
CA SER A 66 -16.87 -19.85 10.83
C SER A 66 -17.13 -18.48 11.44
N GLU A 67 -17.90 -18.43 12.52
CA GLU A 67 -18.11 -17.17 13.25
C GLU A 67 -16.78 -16.53 13.63
N ASP A 68 -16.61 -15.27 13.25
CA ASP A 68 -15.43 -14.45 13.52
C ASP A 68 -15.83 -13.00 13.80
N ASN A 69 -14.93 -12.26 14.46
CA ASN A 69 -15.18 -10.89 14.84
C ASN A 69 -13.88 -10.08 14.76
N TRP A 70 -13.97 -8.82 14.34
CA TRP A 70 -12.79 -7.96 14.25
C TRP A 70 -12.09 -7.72 15.60
N HIS A 71 -12.79 -7.85 16.74
CA HIS A 71 -12.15 -7.78 18.07
C HIS A 71 -11.19 -8.96 18.31
N TYR A 72 -11.50 -10.15 17.78
CA TYR A 72 -10.59 -11.30 17.84
C TYR A 72 -9.36 -11.07 16.95
N HIS A 73 -9.57 -10.49 15.76
CA HIS A 73 -8.51 -10.08 14.86
C HIS A 73 -7.60 -9.02 15.51
N PHE A 74 -8.19 -8.03 16.16
CA PHE A 74 -7.49 -7.00 16.92
C PHE A 74 -6.61 -7.60 18.03
N TYR A 75 -7.18 -8.50 18.86
CA TYR A 75 -6.44 -9.18 19.92
C TYR A 75 -5.24 -9.97 19.37
N ASP A 76 -5.46 -10.78 18.33
CA ASP A 76 -4.39 -11.56 17.70
C ASP A 76 -3.27 -10.68 17.13
N THR A 77 -3.63 -9.54 16.53
CA THR A 77 -2.66 -8.61 15.94
C THR A 77 -1.84 -7.91 17.01
N ILE A 78 -2.45 -7.45 18.11
CA ILE A 78 -1.72 -6.86 19.25
C ILE A 78 -0.77 -7.89 19.86
N LYS A 79 -1.25 -9.10 20.10
CA LYS A 79 -0.43 -10.19 20.64
C LYS A 79 0.71 -10.54 19.69
N GLY A 80 0.45 -10.62 18.39
CA GLY A 80 1.45 -10.92 17.37
C GLY A 80 2.49 -9.82 17.17
N SER A 81 2.19 -8.58 17.57
CA SER A 81 3.13 -7.46 17.61
C SER A 81 3.91 -7.34 18.93
N ASP A 82 3.86 -8.37 19.78
CA ASP A 82 4.45 -8.35 21.13
C ASP A 82 4.03 -7.14 21.97
N TRP A 83 2.80 -6.63 21.77
CA TRP A 83 2.24 -5.44 22.44
C TRP A 83 2.98 -4.13 22.12
N LEU A 84 3.86 -4.12 21.13
CA LEU A 84 4.65 -2.95 20.74
C LEU A 84 3.96 -2.07 19.68
N GLY A 85 2.92 -2.58 19.02
CA GLY A 85 2.19 -1.85 17.99
C GLY A 85 1.31 -0.74 18.57
N ASP A 86 1.08 0.31 17.77
CA ASP A 86 0.09 1.34 18.07
C ASP A 86 -1.32 0.74 18.05
N GLN A 87 -1.96 0.67 19.21
CA GLN A 87 -3.21 -0.06 19.38
C GLN A 87 -4.38 0.62 18.66
N ASP A 88 -4.41 1.95 18.61
CA ASP A 88 -5.47 2.68 17.90
C ASP A 88 -5.40 2.43 16.39
N VAL A 89 -4.18 2.37 15.83
CA VAL A 89 -3.95 2.04 14.42
C VAL A 89 -4.32 0.58 14.13
N ILE A 90 -3.96 -0.35 15.02
CA ILE A 90 -4.30 -1.78 14.88
C ILE A 90 -5.82 -1.97 14.95
N GLU A 91 -6.51 -1.30 15.89
CA GLU A 91 -7.97 -1.33 15.98
C GLU A 91 -8.62 -0.88 14.67
N PHE A 92 -8.21 0.30 14.19
CA PHE A 92 -8.71 0.84 12.92
C PHE A 92 -8.51 -0.15 11.76
N MET A 93 -7.30 -0.70 11.63
CA MET A 93 -6.95 -1.66 10.59
C MET A 93 -7.84 -2.91 10.64
N CYS A 94 -7.99 -3.53 11.82
CA CYS A 94 -8.76 -4.76 11.97
C CYS A 94 -10.26 -4.56 11.76
N ARG A 95 -10.79 -3.41 12.18
CA ARG A 95 -12.19 -3.04 12.00
C ARG A 95 -12.52 -2.77 10.52
N GLU A 96 -11.64 -2.08 9.80
CA GLU A 96 -11.84 -1.74 8.39
C GLU A 96 -11.45 -2.87 7.42
N ALA A 97 -10.67 -3.87 7.86
CA ALA A 97 -10.18 -4.95 7.00
C ALA A 97 -11.26 -5.67 6.18
N PRO A 98 -12.45 -6.01 6.71
CA PRO A 98 -13.52 -6.61 5.92
C PRO A 98 -13.96 -5.73 4.74
N LYS A 99 -14.13 -4.44 4.98
CA LYS A 99 -14.51 -3.47 3.95
C LYS A 99 -13.44 -3.34 2.86
N VAL A 100 -12.17 -3.31 3.26
CA VAL A 100 -11.02 -3.23 2.34
C VAL A 100 -10.94 -4.47 1.45
N VAL A 101 -11.21 -5.66 1.97
CA VAL A 101 -11.23 -6.90 1.17
C VAL A 101 -12.32 -6.84 0.10
N TYR A 102 -13.53 -6.43 0.45
CA TYR A 102 -14.60 -6.25 -0.54
C TYR A 102 -14.32 -5.13 -1.54
N GLU A 103 -13.65 -4.06 -1.13
CA GLU A 103 -13.21 -3.01 -2.04
C GLU A 103 -12.21 -3.56 -3.07
N LEU A 104 -11.22 -4.34 -2.64
CA LEU A 104 -10.26 -4.99 -3.53
C LEU A 104 -10.95 -5.98 -4.48
N GLU A 105 -11.94 -6.71 -4.00
CA GLU A 105 -12.78 -7.58 -4.84
C GLU A 105 -13.48 -6.78 -5.94
N HIS A 106 -14.12 -5.66 -5.60
CA HIS A 106 -14.75 -4.77 -6.57
C HIS A 106 -13.76 -4.12 -7.54
N PHE A 107 -12.51 -3.96 -7.15
CA PHE A 107 -11.46 -3.55 -8.08
C PHE A 107 -11.07 -4.65 -9.06
N GLY A 108 -11.49 -5.89 -8.83
CA GLY A 108 -11.23 -7.06 -9.67
C GLY A 108 -10.18 -8.01 -9.11
N MET A 109 -9.87 -7.95 -7.82
CA MET A 109 -8.95 -8.90 -7.20
C MET A 109 -9.58 -10.31 -7.18
N PRO A 110 -8.90 -11.32 -7.76
CA PRO A 110 -9.44 -12.66 -7.92
C PRO A 110 -9.23 -13.50 -6.65
N PHE A 111 -9.95 -13.19 -5.57
CA PHE A 111 -9.94 -14.03 -4.37
C PHE A 111 -10.49 -15.43 -4.65
N ASP A 112 -9.93 -16.43 -3.99
CA ASP A 112 -10.46 -17.79 -3.98
C ASP A 112 -11.89 -17.80 -3.42
N ARG A 113 -12.73 -18.73 -3.89
CA ARG A 113 -14.16 -18.79 -3.58
C ARG A 113 -14.58 -20.10 -2.93
N ASN A 114 -15.52 -20.00 -2.04
CA ASN A 114 -16.31 -21.12 -1.56
C ASN A 114 -17.35 -21.55 -2.62
N PRO A 115 -17.91 -22.77 -2.54
CA PRO A 115 -18.95 -23.22 -3.46
C PRO A 115 -20.21 -22.34 -3.50
N ASP A 116 -20.50 -21.61 -2.42
CA ASP A 116 -21.61 -20.66 -2.31
C ASP A 116 -21.29 -19.27 -2.89
N GLY A 117 -20.08 -19.09 -3.42
CA GLY A 117 -19.62 -17.83 -4.02
C GLY A 117 -19.01 -16.82 -3.04
N THR A 118 -19.00 -17.09 -1.75
CA THR A 118 -18.32 -16.22 -0.77
C THR A 118 -16.81 -16.32 -0.88
N ILE A 119 -16.07 -15.31 -0.41
CA ILE A 119 -14.60 -15.33 -0.40
C ILE A 119 -14.11 -16.43 0.54
N TYR A 120 -13.30 -17.35 0.01
CA TYR A 120 -12.66 -18.39 0.82
C TYR A 120 -11.61 -17.76 1.74
N GLN A 121 -11.60 -18.20 2.99
CA GLN A 121 -10.62 -17.80 3.99
C GLN A 121 -9.82 -19.03 4.44
N ARG A 122 -8.49 -18.99 4.25
CA ARG A 122 -7.65 -20.12 4.65
C ARG A 122 -7.24 -20.03 6.12
N PRO A 123 -6.91 -21.18 6.76
CA PRO A 123 -6.29 -21.20 8.07
C PRO A 123 -4.90 -20.55 7.98
N PHE A 124 -4.52 -19.81 9.01
CA PHE A 124 -3.20 -19.21 9.14
C PHE A 124 -2.80 -19.22 10.61
N GLY A 125 -1.49 -19.42 10.89
CA GLY A 125 -1.00 -19.47 12.26
C GLY A 125 -1.26 -18.15 13.01
N GLY A 126 -1.72 -18.25 14.25
CA GLY A 126 -2.00 -17.09 15.09
C GLY A 126 -3.41 -16.49 14.91
N HIS A 127 -4.22 -16.97 13.97
CA HIS A 127 -5.61 -16.54 13.85
C HIS A 127 -6.50 -17.33 14.81
N THR A 128 -7.08 -16.64 15.79
CA THR A 128 -7.90 -17.25 16.83
C THR A 128 -9.23 -16.53 17.02
N ALA A 129 -10.24 -17.27 17.45
CA ALA A 129 -11.49 -16.72 17.96
C ALA A 129 -11.50 -16.75 19.48
N ASN A 130 -12.43 -15.99 20.08
CA ASN A 130 -12.58 -15.87 21.53
C ASN A 130 -11.27 -15.58 22.26
N TYR A 131 -10.49 -14.65 21.72
CA TYR A 131 -9.25 -14.16 22.36
C TYR A 131 -8.19 -15.25 22.63
N GLY A 132 -8.02 -16.17 21.67
CA GLY A 132 -7.00 -17.22 21.75
C GLY A 132 -7.51 -18.61 22.08
N GLU A 133 -8.80 -18.81 22.26
CA GLU A 133 -9.36 -20.11 22.69
C GLU A 133 -9.39 -21.18 21.58
N LYS A 134 -9.68 -20.78 20.34
CA LYS A 134 -9.79 -21.72 19.22
C LYS A 134 -9.30 -21.11 17.91
N PRO A 135 -8.77 -21.92 16.97
CA PRO A 135 -8.34 -21.40 15.67
C PRO A 135 -9.54 -20.91 14.85
N VAL A 136 -9.31 -19.90 13.99
CA VAL A 136 -10.28 -19.38 13.02
C VAL A 136 -9.60 -19.15 11.67
N GLN A 137 -10.38 -19.21 10.59
CA GLN A 137 -9.91 -18.98 9.23
C GLN A 137 -10.24 -17.54 8.81
N ARG A 138 -9.23 -16.70 8.63
CA ARG A 138 -9.40 -15.25 8.40
C ARG A 138 -8.57 -14.73 7.22
N ALA A 139 -7.67 -15.52 6.65
CA ALA A 139 -6.78 -15.10 5.57
C ALA A 139 -7.49 -15.21 4.21
N CYS A 140 -7.90 -14.09 3.64
CA CYS A 140 -8.47 -13.97 2.30
C CYS A 140 -7.34 -14.01 1.26
N ALA A 141 -7.35 -15.00 0.37
CA ALA A 141 -6.22 -15.27 -0.50
C ALA A 141 -6.61 -15.45 -1.98
N ALA A 142 -5.63 -15.27 -2.85
CA ALA A 142 -5.67 -15.67 -4.26
C ALA A 142 -4.56 -16.71 -4.46
N ALA A 143 -4.85 -17.98 -4.21
CA ALA A 143 -3.91 -19.09 -4.17
C ALA A 143 -2.66 -18.72 -3.34
N ASP A 144 -1.45 -18.99 -3.83
CA ASP A 144 -0.18 -18.63 -3.20
C ASP A 144 0.42 -17.31 -3.71
N ARG A 145 -0.39 -16.50 -4.39
CA ARG A 145 0.03 -15.27 -5.11
C ARG A 145 -0.81 -14.05 -4.73
N THR A 146 -1.28 -13.95 -3.51
CA THR A 146 -2.17 -12.87 -3.06
C THR A 146 -1.58 -11.48 -3.30
N GLY A 147 -0.31 -11.27 -2.94
CA GLY A 147 0.38 -9.98 -3.15
C GLY A 147 0.56 -9.64 -4.63
N HIS A 148 0.91 -10.62 -5.45
CA HIS A 148 1.00 -10.44 -6.91
C HIS A 148 -0.37 -10.03 -7.49
N ALA A 149 -1.45 -10.75 -7.15
CA ALA A 149 -2.79 -10.43 -7.61
C ALA A 149 -3.22 -9.03 -7.19
N MET A 150 -2.99 -8.66 -5.93
CA MET A 150 -3.31 -7.33 -5.40
C MET A 150 -2.56 -6.22 -6.13
N LEU A 151 -1.23 -6.36 -6.34
CA LEU A 151 -0.45 -5.35 -7.03
C LEU A 151 -0.90 -5.17 -8.49
N HIS A 152 -1.17 -6.26 -9.19
CA HIS A 152 -1.67 -6.18 -10.57
C HIS A 152 -3.05 -5.52 -10.64
N THR A 153 -3.94 -5.85 -9.72
CA THR A 153 -5.26 -5.21 -9.62
C THR A 153 -5.14 -3.70 -9.38
N LEU A 154 -4.36 -3.30 -8.38
CA LEU A 154 -4.16 -1.88 -8.06
C LEU A 154 -3.43 -1.14 -9.18
N TYR A 155 -2.43 -1.76 -9.83
CA TYR A 155 -1.72 -1.15 -10.94
C TYR A 155 -2.65 -0.88 -12.12
N GLN A 156 -3.47 -1.86 -12.52
CA GLN A 156 -4.45 -1.70 -13.60
C GLN A 156 -5.44 -0.56 -13.30
N ARG A 157 -5.92 -0.47 -12.06
CA ARG A 157 -6.83 0.61 -11.64
C ARG A 157 -6.15 1.97 -11.72
N ASN A 158 -4.90 2.08 -11.26
CA ASN A 158 -4.11 3.32 -11.34
C ASN A 158 -3.85 3.75 -12.79
N VAL A 159 -3.55 2.80 -13.69
CA VAL A 159 -3.39 3.12 -15.12
C VAL A 159 -4.68 3.68 -15.71
N ARG A 160 -5.84 3.09 -15.38
CA ARG A 160 -7.15 3.62 -15.80
C ARG A 160 -7.43 5.00 -15.22
N ALA A 161 -7.04 5.27 -13.98
CA ALA A 161 -7.17 6.56 -13.31
C ALA A 161 -6.12 7.59 -13.78
N LYS A 162 -5.22 7.22 -14.70
CA LYS A 162 -4.16 8.07 -15.26
C LYS A 162 -3.17 8.60 -14.22
N THR A 163 -2.87 7.80 -13.20
CA THR A 163 -1.81 8.10 -12.23
C THR A 163 -0.47 8.21 -12.94
N ASN A 164 0.34 9.23 -12.62
CA ASN A 164 1.67 9.41 -13.20
C ASN A 164 2.69 8.58 -12.44
N PHE A 165 3.22 7.53 -13.06
CA PHE A 165 4.29 6.71 -12.50
C PHE A 165 5.66 7.18 -13.00
N PHE A 166 6.57 7.41 -12.06
CA PHE A 166 7.99 7.66 -12.27
C PHE A 166 8.76 6.40 -11.86
N VAL A 167 8.90 5.50 -12.83
CA VAL A 167 9.54 4.19 -12.63
C VAL A 167 11.04 4.33 -12.75
N GLU A 168 11.80 3.65 -11.87
CA GLU A 168 13.25 3.76 -11.74
C GLU A 168 13.69 5.19 -11.37
N TRP A 169 12.89 5.81 -10.47
CA TRP A 169 13.20 7.09 -9.86
C TRP A 169 13.40 6.94 -8.36
N LEU A 170 14.51 7.44 -7.86
CA LEU A 170 14.88 7.42 -6.44
C LEU A 170 14.60 8.78 -5.81
N ALA A 171 13.73 8.82 -4.81
CA ALA A 171 13.59 9.99 -3.95
C ALA A 171 14.86 10.16 -3.11
N LEU A 172 15.44 11.36 -3.13
CA LEU A 172 16.69 11.69 -2.42
C LEU A 172 16.36 12.37 -1.09
N ASP A 173 15.72 13.55 -1.15
CA ASP A 173 15.44 14.38 0.01
C ASP A 173 14.06 15.02 -0.08
N LEU A 174 13.44 15.29 1.09
CA LEU A 174 12.28 16.14 1.20
C LEU A 174 12.69 17.62 1.11
N ILE A 175 11.95 18.41 0.35
CA ILE A 175 12.13 19.85 0.26
C ILE A 175 11.20 20.50 1.27
N ARG A 176 11.75 21.36 2.13
CA ARG A 176 10.98 22.15 3.09
C ARG A 176 11.07 23.62 2.72
N ASP A 177 10.02 24.36 2.99
CA ASP A 177 10.00 25.81 2.93
C ASP A 177 10.57 26.45 4.22
N ASP A 178 10.50 27.77 4.29
CA ASP A 178 11.04 28.55 5.42
C ASP A 178 10.23 28.31 6.72
N ASP A 179 8.97 27.87 6.62
CA ASP A 179 8.09 27.53 7.75
C ASP A 179 8.31 26.08 8.21
N GLY A 180 9.10 25.30 7.45
CA GLY A 180 9.41 23.89 7.73
C GLY A 180 8.44 22.89 7.10
N ASP A 181 7.45 23.35 6.35
CA ASP A 181 6.50 22.52 5.66
C ASP A 181 7.13 21.80 4.46
N VAL A 182 6.71 20.53 4.25
CA VAL A 182 7.18 19.76 3.08
C VAL A 182 6.44 20.20 1.83
N VAL A 183 7.17 20.79 0.90
CA VAL A 183 6.65 21.35 -0.37
C VAL A 183 7.07 20.56 -1.61
N GLY A 184 7.76 19.44 -1.43
CA GLY A 184 8.19 18.60 -2.53
C GLY A 184 9.28 17.62 -2.17
N VAL A 185 9.90 17.07 -3.21
CA VAL A 185 10.98 16.08 -3.12
C VAL A 185 11.99 16.29 -4.24
N THR A 186 13.27 16.07 -3.95
CA THR A 186 14.30 15.89 -4.98
C THR A 186 14.34 14.41 -5.37
N ALA A 187 14.39 14.14 -6.66
CA ALA A 187 14.37 12.78 -7.18
C ALA A 187 15.39 12.58 -8.28
N LEU A 188 16.05 11.44 -8.27
CA LEU A 188 17.02 11.01 -9.28
C LEU A 188 16.32 10.08 -10.28
N GLU A 189 16.32 10.46 -11.56
CA GLU A 189 16.02 9.55 -12.66
C GLU A 189 17.22 8.61 -12.85
N MET A 190 17.05 7.33 -12.53
CA MET A 190 18.19 6.42 -12.41
C MET A 190 18.80 6.05 -13.76
N GLU A 191 18.01 6.08 -14.84
CA GLU A 191 18.48 5.78 -16.20
C GLU A 191 19.45 6.86 -16.71
N THR A 192 19.11 8.14 -16.52
CA THR A 192 19.87 9.28 -17.07
C THR A 192 20.84 9.92 -16.08
N GLY A 193 20.67 9.65 -14.79
CA GLY A 193 21.39 10.35 -13.71
C GLY A 193 20.94 11.80 -13.49
N GLN A 194 19.83 12.23 -14.12
CA GLN A 194 19.32 13.58 -13.97
C GLN A 194 18.54 13.71 -12.67
N VAL A 195 18.82 14.77 -11.91
CA VAL A 195 18.05 15.13 -10.71
C VAL A 195 16.93 16.10 -11.06
N TYR A 196 15.77 15.89 -10.48
CA TYR A 196 14.56 16.70 -10.64
C TYR A 196 14.06 17.22 -9.29
N ILE A 197 13.31 18.29 -9.34
CA ILE A 197 12.47 18.78 -8.24
C ILE A 197 11.01 18.44 -8.59
N LEU A 198 10.36 17.68 -7.73
CA LEU A 198 8.93 17.42 -7.80
C LEU A 198 8.25 18.22 -6.70
N GLU A 199 7.60 19.32 -7.08
CA GLU A 199 6.84 20.17 -6.16
C GLU A 199 5.47 19.54 -5.89
N ALA A 200 5.02 19.55 -4.65
CA ALA A 200 3.73 18.99 -4.25
C ALA A 200 3.15 19.73 -3.05
N LYS A 201 1.81 19.75 -2.97
CA LYS A 201 1.10 20.24 -1.77
C LYS A 201 1.22 19.24 -0.61
N VAL A 202 1.35 17.94 -0.93
CA VAL A 202 1.50 16.85 0.04
C VAL A 202 2.49 15.83 -0.49
N VAL A 203 3.36 15.33 0.38
CA VAL A 203 4.25 14.19 0.11
C VAL A 203 3.90 13.05 1.05
N MET A 204 3.64 11.86 0.50
CA MET A 204 3.36 10.65 1.26
C MET A 204 4.53 9.68 1.17
N LEU A 205 5.04 9.24 2.30
CA LEU A 205 6.03 8.17 2.40
C LEU A 205 5.32 6.81 2.47
N ALA A 206 5.47 6.00 1.43
CA ALA A 206 4.96 4.64 1.32
C ALA A 206 6.08 3.66 0.97
N THR A 207 7.27 3.87 1.55
CA THR A 207 8.54 3.23 1.18
C THR A 207 8.69 1.80 1.69
N GLY A 208 7.73 1.29 2.43
CA GLY A 208 7.80 -0.01 3.11
C GLY A 208 8.61 0.04 4.39
N GLY A 209 8.96 -1.13 4.91
CA GLY A 209 9.75 -1.25 6.14
C GLY A 209 11.22 -0.92 5.93
N ALA A 210 11.92 -0.63 7.04
CA ALA A 210 13.36 -0.32 7.08
C ALA A 210 14.25 -1.57 7.30
N GLY A 211 13.69 -2.78 7.18
CA GLY A 211 14.42 -4.03 7.31
C GLY A 211 15.47 -4.24 6.20
N ARG A 212 16.54 -4.99 6.53
CA ARG A 212 17.59 -5.42 5.61
C ARG A 212 17.44 -6.89 5.30
#